data_e47e047e2f64af2f8582e946f26e9172
#
_entry.id   e47e047e2f64af2f8582e946f26e9172
#
_cell.length_a   1.000
_cell.length_b   1.000
_cell.length_c   1.000
_cell.angle_alpha   90.00
_cell.angle_beta   90.00
_cell.angle_gamma   90.00
#
_symmetry.space_group_name_H-M   'P 1'
#
loop_
_entity.id
_entity.type
_entity.pdbx_description
1 polymer ?
#
loop_
_entity_poly.entity_id
_entity_poly.type
_entity_poly.pdbx_seq_one_letter_code
_entity_poly.pdbx_strand_id
1 'polypeptide(L)'
;MAVDIGKLVSEAKSVISIDALSGKTIAIDAFNTIYQFLSIIRQPDGTPLTDKDNRITSHLSGLLYRTSRLIENGTKPIFVFDGIPPTAKRKTLEARMSRRRAAHEAWEKSKSEGLLEEARMHAMASTSINEYVIGSSKELLRLMGVPFIQAPGEGEAQAAQLSRAGLADASASQDYDSFLFGAEIVIRNLTLTGRRKLPRKNVYVDVSIERIELKELLGKLGITLNQLIWLGMLVGTDFNQGVSKVGPKTALKIASSCKSLDEVVSLVREKYGYDFETDPIEIEHIFTNPDVEEIGAARFSEICSSFSVDKEGLVSFMCDKHGFMEDRVSKIADMLSSAGASRKQKGINSWL
;
A
#
# COMPACT_ATOMS: atom_id res chain seq x y z
N MET A 1 13.07 -2.08 3.88
CA MET A 1 12.39 -2.97 2.89
C MET A 1 11.22 -3.57 3.63
N ALA A 2 10.06 -3.64 2.99
CA ALA A 2 8.94 -4.38 3.58
C ALA A 2 9.39 -5.80 3.96
N VAL A 3 8.87 -6.33 5.06
CA VAL A 3 9.26 -7.66 5.57
C VAL A 3 8.94 -8.76 4.55
N ASP A 4 9.95 -9.55 4.18
CA ASP A 4 9.76 -10.66 3.22
C ASP A 4 9.40 -11.96 3.93
N ILE A 5 8.14 -12.08 4.32
CA ILE A 5 7.54 -13.29 4.92
C ILE A 5 6.59 -14.03 3.97
N GLY A 6 6.60 -13.69 2.69
CA GLY A 6 5.66 -14.19 1.70
C GLY A 6 5.51 -15.71 1.66
N LYS A 7 6.60 -16.47 1.90
CA LYS A 7 6.59 -17.93 1.95
C LYS A 7 5.85 -18.49 3.18
N LEU A 8 5.91 -17.79 4.31
CA LEU A 8 5.22 -18.20 5.55
C LEU A 8 3.74 -17.87 5.47
N VAL A 9 3.39 -16.77 4.81
CA VAL A 9 2.01 -16.31 4.66
C VAL A 9 1.23 -17.11 3.62
N SER A 10 1.92 -17.86 2.73
CA SER A 10 1.29 -18.53 1.57
C SER A 10 0.14 -19.46 1.92
N GLU A 11 0.18 -20.13 3.07
CA GLU A 11 -0.86 -21.06 3.52
C GLU A 11 -2.07 -20.37 4.16
N ALA A 12 -1.91 -19.11 4.59
CA ALA A 12 -2.99 -18.29 5.17
C ALA A 12 -3.71 -17.42 4.12
N LYS A 13 -3.31 -17.50 2.85
CA LYS A 13 -3.91 -16.73 1.76
C LYS A 13 -5.17 -17.42 1.24
N SER A 14 -6.22 -16.63 1.08
CA SER A 14 -7.41 -17.00 0.33
C SER A 14 -7.55 -16.09 -0.89
N VAL A 15 -7.90 -16.64 -2.04
CA VAL A 15 -8.23 -15.90 -3.25
C VAL A 15 -9.70 -15.51 -3.18
N ILE A 16 -10.00 -14.23 -3.42
CA ILE A 16 -11.36 -13.71 -3.43
C ILE A 16 -11.66 -12.98 -4.74
N SER A 17 -12.94 -12.89 -5.10
CA SER A 17 -13.40 -12.02 -6.17
C SER A 17 -13.56 -10.57 -5.67
N ILE A 18 -13.59 -9.61 -6.60
CA ILE A 18 -13.86 -8.21 -6.26
C ILE A 18 -15.27 -8.05 -5.65
N ASP A 19 -16.22 -8.88 -6.07
CA ASP A 19 -17.60 -8.83 -5.58
C ASP A 19 -17.71 -9.19 -4.09
N ALA A 20 -16.78 -9.99 -3.57
CA ALA A 20 -16.69 -10.30 -2.14
C ALA A 20 -16.38 -9.05 -1.28
N LEU A 21 -15.93 -7.97 -1.90
CA LEU A 21 -15.67 -6.68 -1.24
C LEU A 21 -16.83 -5.69 -1.33
N SER A 22 -17.95 -6.08 -1.94
CA SER A 22 -19.15 -5.24 -2.03
C SER A 22 -19.69 -4.91 -0.63
N GLY A 23 -19.97 -3.61 -0.40
CA GLY A 23 -20.39 -3.10 0.90
C GLY A 23 -19.26 -2.87 1.91
N LYS A 24 -18.06 -3.41 1.65
CA LYS A 24 -16.91 -3.35 2.56
C LYS A 24 -16.18 -2.03 2.50
N THR A 25 -15.75 -1.54 3.65
CA THR A 25 -14.86 -0.38 3.77
C THR A 25 -13.41 -0.86 3.80
N ILE A 26 -12.59 -0.38 2.86
CA ILE A 26 -11.19 -0.82 2.73
C ILE A 26 -10.27 0.38 2.91
N ALA A 27 -9.42 0.32 3.93
CA ALA A 27 -8.35 1.30 4.17
C ALA A 27 -7.16 0.99 3.25
N ILE A 28 -6.92 1.84 2.26
CA ILE A 28 -5.93 1.62 1.20
C ILE A 28 -4.70 2.45 1.49
N ASP A 29 -3.54 1.81 1.58
CA ASP A 29 -2.26 2.49 1.59
C ASP A 29 -2.07 3.29 0.28
N ALA A 30 -2.10 4.62 0.41
CA ALA A 30 -2.03 5.52 -0.73
C ALA A 30 -0.65 5.49 -1.39
N PHE A 31 0.44 5.50 -0.60
CA PHE A 31 1.79 5.53 -1.14
C PHE A 31 2.14 4.25 -1.89
N ASN A 32 1.80 3.10 -1.31
CA ASN A 32 2.00 1.81 -1.97
C ASN A 32 1.21 1.73 -3.28
N THR A 33 -0.05 2.14 -3.27
CA THR A 33 -0.93 2.13 -4.45
C THR A 33 -0.45 3.09 -5.54
N ILE A 34 -0.11 4.32 -5.19
CA ILE A 34 0.42 5.34 -6.12
C ILE A 34 1.74 4.87 -6.72
N TYR A 35 2.63 4.32 -5.89
CA TYR A 35 3.91 3.77 -6.36
C TYR A 35 3.70 2.65 -7.39
N GLN A 36 2.73 1.76 -7.17
CA GLN A 36 2.38 0.73 -8.14
C GLN A 36 1.92 1.32 -9.47
N PHE A 37 1.05 2.33 -9.44
CA PHE A 37 0.56 2.96 -10.67
C PHE A 37 1.69 3.65 -11.43
N LEU A 38 2.54 4.39 -10.76
CA LEU A 38 3.72 5.02 -11.35
C LEU A 38 4.72 3.99 -11.92
N SER A 39 4.80 2.82 -11.31
CA SER A 39 5.73 1.76 -11.75
C SER A 39 5.19 0.99 -12.96
N ILE A 40 3.87 0.77 -13.04
CA ILE A 40 3.26 -0.13 -14.04
C ILE A 40 2.70 0.63 -15.22
N ILE A 41 2.07 1.80 -15.01
CA ILE A 41 1.42 2.61 -16.05
C ILE A 41 2.46 3.50 -16.71
N ARG A 42 3.12 2.93 -17.73
CA ARG A 42 4.22 3.56 -18.46
C ARG A 42 4.14 3.24 -19.95
N GLN A 43 4.82 4.03 -20.74
CA GLN A 43 5.09 3.75 -22.16
C GLN A 43 6.04 2.54 -22.29
N PRO A 44 6.16 1.94 -23.50
CA PRO A 44 7.02 0.77 -23.72
C PRO A 44 8.49 1.01 -23.36
N ASP A 45 9.00 2.23 -23.55
CA ASP A 45 10.38 2.64 -23.21
C ASP A 45 10.60 2.95 -21.71
N GLY A 46 9.56 2.76 -20.90
CA GLY A 46 9.57 3.04 -19.48
C GLY A 46 9.25 4.49 -19.11
N THR A 47 9.03 5.37 -20.08
CA THR A 47 8.62 6.77 -19.79
C THR A 47 7.25 6.78 -19.11
N PRO A 48 7.05 7.52 -18.00
CA PRO A 48 5.72 7.68 -17.41
C PRO A 48 4.77 8.42 -18.38
N LEU A 49 3.46 8.21 -18.21
CA LEU A 49 2.49 9.04 -18.94
C LEU A 49 2.56 10.46 -18.40
N THR A 50 2.49 11.43 -19.32
CA THR A 50 2.52 12.86 -19.00
C THR A 50 1.41 13.61 -19.74
N ASP A 51 1.06 14.78 -19.24
CA ASP A 51 0.23 15.74 -19.95
C ASP A 51 1.07 16.67 -20.87
N LYS A 52 0.39 17.65 -21.48
CA LYS A 52 1.01 18.64 -22.38
C LYS A 52 2.10 19.50 -21.71
N ASP A 53 2.04 19.63 -20.40
CA ASP A 53 3.01 20.41 -19.61
C ASP A 53 4.11 19.51 -19.02
N ASN A 54 4.26 18.27 -19.53
CA ASN A 54 5.19 17.25 -19.04
C ASN A 54 5.02 16.83 -17.58
N ARG A 55 3.84 17.06 -16.98
CA ARG A 55 3.53 16.60 -15.62
C ARG A 55 3.10 15.14 -15.68
N ILE A 56 3.62 14.33 -14.76
CA ILE A 56 3.30 12.89 -14.69
C ILE A 56 1.81 12.69 -14.40
N THR A 57 1.15 11.84 -15.21
CA THR A 57 -0.28 11.51 -15.09
C THR A 57 -0.56 10.02 -14.88
N SER A 58 0.46 9.18 -14.85
CA SER A 58 0.32 7.72 -14.61
C SER A 58 -0.47 7.39 -13.35
N HIS A 59 -0.21 8.09 -12.23
CA HIS A 59 -0.91 7.92 -10.97
C HIS A 59 -2.38 8.36 -11.06
N LEU A 60 -2.66 9.46 -11.76
CA LEU A 60 -4.04 9.95 -11.99
C LEU A 60 -4.85 8.92 -12.78
N SER A 61 -4.25 8.36 -13.83
CA SER A 61 -4.87 7.28 -14.61
C SER A 61 -5.19 6.08 -13.73
N GLY A 62 -4.22 5.61 -12.94
CA GLY A 62 -4.42 4.49 -12.02
C GLY A 62 -5.51 4.76 -11.00
N LEU A 63 -5.43 5.89 -10.30
CA LEU A 63 -6.42 6.27 -9.29
C LEU A 63 -7.82 6.40 -9.88
N LEU A 64 -7.99 7.14 -10.98
CA LEU A 64 -9.31 7.33 -11.60
C LEU A 64 -9.95 5.99 -11.95
N TYR A 65 -9.28 5.17 -12.78
CA TYR A 65 -9.90 3.96 -13.33
C TYR A 65 -10.01 2.82 -12.32
N ARG A 66 -9.03 2.64 -11.42
CA ARG A 66 -9.07 1.53 -10.46
C ARG A 66 -9.99 1.83 -9.28
N THR A 67 -9.96 3.06 -8.77
CA THR A 67 -10.83 3.45 -7.65
C THR A 67 -12.29 3.49 -8.08
N SER A 68 -12.60 4.01 -9.28
CA SER A 68 -13.97 4.00 -9.80
C SER A 68 -14.50 2.57 -9.99
N ARG A 69 -13.67 1.63 -10.44
CA ARG A 69 -14.07 0.22 -10.54
C ARG A 69 -14.37 -0.41 -9.17
N LEU A 70 -13.60 -0.08 -8.12
CA LEU A 70 -13.90 -0.54 -6.77
C LEU A 70 -15.26 -0.01 -6.29
N ILE A 71 -15.53 1.27 -6.54
CA ILE A 71 -16.78 1.93 -6.15
C ILE A 71 -17.96 1.35 -6.95
N GLU A 72 -17.80 1.12 -8.23
CA GLU A 72 -18.81 0.48 -9.11
C GLU A 72 -19.20 -0.91 -8.58
N ASN A 73 -18.24 -1.68 -8.07
CA ASN A 73 -18.48 -2.98 -7.42
C ASN A 73 -18.99 -2.86 -5.97
N GLY A 74 -19.32 -1.66 -5.50
CA GLY A 74 -19.89 -1.44 -4.17
C GLY A 74 -18.87 -1.36 -3.04
N THR A 75 -17.57 -1.46 -3.30
CA THR A 75 -16.52 -1.26 -2.28
C THR A 75 -16.49 0.21 -1.85
N LYS A 76 -16.15 0.45 -0.59
CA LYS A 76 -15.99 1.79 0.01
C LYS A 76 -14.51 2.04 0.29
N PRO A 77 -13.71 2.52 -0.70
CA PRO A 77 -12.30 2.80 -0.46
C PRO A 77 -12.12 4.05 0.38
N ILE A 78 -11.16 4.01 1.30
CA ILE A 78 -10.61 5.16 2.01
C ILE A 78 -9.08 5.11 1.86
N PHE A 79 -8.47 6.18 1.36
CA PHE A 79 -7.03 6.21 1.18
C PHE A 79 -6.34 6.76 2.42
N VAL A 80 -5.20 6.18 2.78
CA VAL A 80 -4.39 6.62 3.92
C VAL A 80 -3.03 7.05 3.40
N PHE A 81 -2.71 8.33 3.59
CA PHE A 81 -1.43 8.92 3.18
C PHE A 81 -0.46 8.93 4.35
N ASP A 82 0.80 8.58 4.10
CA ASP A 82 1.88 8.67 5.09
C ASP A 82 2.09 10.11 5.55
N GLY A 83 2.43 10.24 6.83
CA GLY A 83 2.90 11.47 7.45
C GLY A 83 4.42 11.53 7.54
N ILE A 84 4.90 11.93 8.71
CA ILE A 84 6.34 12.05 8.96
C ILE A 84 6.89 10.67 9.33
N PRO A 85 7.84 10.13 8.55
CA PRO A 85 8.41 8.81 8.87
C PRO A 85 9.21 8.85 10.18
N PRO A 86 9.18 7.75 10.97
CA PRO A 86 10.02 7.62 12.15
C PRO A 86 11.52 7.79 11.84
N THR A 87 12.29 8.31 12.80
CA THR A 87 13.74 8.53 12.65
C THR A 87 14.49 7.24 12.32
N ALA A 88 14.07 6.11 12.87
CA ALA A 88 14.61 4.78 12.58
C ALA A 88 14.55 4.41 11.08
N LYS A 89 13.60 4.98 10.30
CA LYS A 89 13.45 4.73 8.86
C LYS A 89 14.46 5.48 7.99
N ARG A 90 15.19 6.45 8.53
CA ARG A 90 16.06 7.36 7.76
C ARG A 90 17.09 6.62 6.92
N LYS A 91 17.82 5.65 7.48
CA LYS A 91 18.82 4.85 6.74
C LYS A 91 18.19 4.10 5.56
N THR A 92 17.01 3.53 5.76
CA THR A 92 16.27 2.83 4.71
C THR A 92 15.84 3.78 3.59
N LEU A 93 15.39 4.99 3.93
CA LEU A 93 15.02 6.02 2.96
C LEU A 93 16.24 6.48 2.13
N GLU A 94 17.38 6.73 2.77
CA GLU A 94 18.64 7.10 2.10
C GLU A 94 19.10 5.99 1.13
N ALA A 95 19.06 4.73 1.57
CA ALA A 95 19.40 3.58 0.72
C ALA A 95 18.42 3.42 -0.46
N ARG A 96 17.13 3.65 -0.26
CA ARG A 96 16.13 3.67 -1.34
C ARG A 96 16.39 4.79 -2.34
N MET A 97 16.72 6.00 -1.87
CA MET A 97 17.06 7.14 -2.74
C MET A 97 18.30 6.83 -3.60
N SER A 98 19.36 6.27 -3.02
CA SER A 98 20.57 5.89 -3.76
C SER A 98 20.26 4.83 -4.84
N ARG A 99 19.50 3.78 -4.52
CA ARG A 99 19.08 2.76 -5.48
C ARG A 99 18.22 3.32 -6.61
N ARG A 100 17.30 4.25 -6.30
CA ARG A 100 16.46 4.92 -7.31
C ARG A 100 17.29 5.77 -8.26
N ARG A 101 18.30 6.47 -7.75
CA ARG A 101 19.23 7.26 -8.58
C ARG A 101 20.02 6.37 -9.54
N ALA A 102 20.64 5.30 -9.02
CA ALA A 102 21.36 4.34 -9.86
C ALA A 102 20.44 3.67 -10.92
N ALA A 103 19.20 3.37 -10.54
CA ALA A 103 18.22 2.82 -11.48
C ALA A 103 17.81 3.84 -12.55
N HIS A 104 17.75 5.12 -12.20
CA HIS A 104 17.44 6.20 -13.16
C HIS A 104 18.57 6.35 -14.19
N GLU A 105 19.82 6.37 -13.76
CA GLU A 105 20.99 6.41 -14.64
C GLU A 105 21.03 5.20 -15.58
N ALA A 106 20.75 4.00 -15.06
CA ALA A 106 20.65 2.79 -15.86
C ALA A 106 19.49 2.84 -16.87
N TRP A 107 18.35 3.46 -16.51
CA TRP A 107 17.22 3.67 -17.42
C TRP A 107 17.61 4.57 -18.59
N GLU A 108 18.18 5.74 -18.32
CA GLU A 108 18.61 6.69 -19.36
C GLU A 108 19.61 6.01 -20.34
N LYS A 109 20.56 5.25 -19.81
CA LYS A 109 21.52 4.48 -20.62
C LYS A 109 20.80 3.45 -21.49
N SER A 110 20.00 2.54 -20.92
CA SER A 110 19.29 1.49 -21.68
C SER A 110 18.32 2.09 -22.71
N LYS A 111 17.70 3.25 -22.40
CA LYS A 111 16.85 3.98 -23.32
C LYS A 111 17.63 4.51 -24.52
N SER A 112 18.81 5.11 -24.31
CA SER A 112 19.67 5.62 -25.37
C SER A 112 20.23 4.51 -26.27
N GLU A 113 20.43 3.31 -25.72
CA GLU A 113 20.90 2.11 -26.43
C GLU A 113 19.76 1.35 -27.14
N GLY A 114 18.48 1.79 -26.99
CA GLY A 114 17.31 1.16 -27.58
C GLY A 114 16.88 -0.16 -26.93
N LEU A 115 17.40 -0.48 -25.75
CA LEU A 115 17.11 -1.70 -24.98
C LEU A 115 15.80 -1.55 -24.20
N LEU A 116 14.65 -1.58 -24.89
CA LEU A 116 13.34 -1.22 -24.33
C LEU A 116 12.93 -2.05 -23.11
N GLU A 117 13.18 -3.37 -23.08
CA GLU A 117 12.83 -4.22 -21.93
C GLU A 117 13.66 -3.85 -20.67
N GLU A 118 14.96 -3.63 -20.85
CA GLU A 118 15.86 -3.21 -19.77
C GLU A 118 15.54 -1.79 -19.31
N ALA A 119 15.33 -0.86 -20.25
CA ALA A 119 14.90 0.50 -19.95
C ALA A 119 13.64 0.51 -19.11
N ARG A 120 12.62 -0.26 -19.49
CA ARG A 120 11.39 -0.38 -18.72
C ARG A 120 11.61 -0.93 -17.31
N MET A 121 12.45 -1.95 -17.17
CA MET A 121 12.78 -2.53 -15.85
C MET A 121 13.47 -1.51 -14.94
N HIS A 122 14.46 -0.78 -15.46
CA HIS A 122 15.17 0.26 -14.72
C HIS A 122 14.26 1.45 -14.39
N ALA A 123 13.39 1.85 -15.32
CA ALA A 123 12.39 2.89 -15.09
C ALA A 123 11.41 2.54 -13.95
N MET A 124 10.98 1.30 -13.85
CA MET A 124 10.14 0.84 -12.72
C MET A 124 10.89 0.94 -11.39
N ALA A 125 12.17 0.57 -11.37
CA ALA A 125 13.02 0.63 -10.16
C ALA A 125 13.39 2.07 -9.75
N SER A 126 13.38 3.03 -10.69
CA SER A 126 13.66 4.45 -10.44
C SER A 126 12.43 5.26 -9.98
N THR A 127 11.25 4.64 -9.91
CA THR A 127 9.99 5.31 -9.53
C THR A 127 10.13 6.05 -8.20
N SER A 128 9.67 7.30 -8.16
CA SER A 128 9.60 8.13 -6.96
C SER A 128 8.27 8.85 -6.88
N ILE A 129 7.82 9.13 -5.66
CA ILE A 129 6.65 9.95 -5.37
C ILE A 129 7.16 11.31 -4.89
N ASN A 130 6.70 12.37 -5.52
CA ASN A 130 7.04 13.76 -5.16
C ASN A 130 5.78 14.51 -4.69
N GLU A 131 5.95 15.74 -4.24
CA GLU A 131 4.85 16.59 -3.73
C GLU A 131 3.75 16.82 -4.77
N TYR A 132 4.11 16.97 -6.06
CA TYR A 132 3.12 17.09 -7.13
C TYR A 132 2.24 15.85 -7.25
N VAL A 133 2.84 14.66 -7.20
CA VAL A 133 2.10 13.39 -7.27
C VAL A 133 1.15 13.24 -6.07
N ILE A 134 1.62 13.59 -4.87
CA ILE A 134 0.80 13.54 -3.66
C ILE A 134 -0.37 14.53 -3.75
N GLY A 135 -0.07 15.78 -4.07
CA GLY A 135 -1.08 16.86 -4.15
C GLY A 135 -2.13 16.58 -5.21
N SER A 136 -1.72 16.17 -6.42
CA SER A 136 -2.65 15.85 -7.51
C SER A 136 -3.46 14.58 -7.24
N SER A 137 -2.90 13.59 -6.51
CA SER A 137 -3.66 12.42 -6.05
C SER A 137 -4.76 12.78 -5.08
N LYS A 138 -4.45 13.60 -4.06
CA LYS A 138 -5.44 14.09 -3.08
C LYS A 138 -6.52 14.91 -3.74
N GLU A 139 -6.16 15.80 -4.67
CA GLU A 139 -7.13 16.59 -5.41
C GLU A 139 -8.06 15.71 -6.25
N LEU A 140 -7.53 14.72 -6.96
CA LEU A 140 -8.35 13.76 -7.70
C LEU A 140 -9.31 13.00 -6.78
N LEU A 141 -8.81 12.45 -5.67
CA LEU A 141 -9.66 11.72 -4.71
C LEU A 141 -10.77 12.61 -4.14
N ARG A 142 -10.45 13.87 -3.81
CA ARG A 142 -11.43 14.86 -3.35
C ARG A 142 -12.54 15.07 -4.40
N LEU A 143 -12.18 15.29 -5.65
CA LEU A 143 -13.13 15.49 -6.76
C LEU A 143 -13.98 14.25 -7.04
N MET A 144 -13.40 13.05 -6.85
CA MET A 144 -14.11 11.78 -6.95
C MET A 144 -15.04 11.49 -5.76
N GLY A 145 -15.05 12.32 -4.71
CA GLY A 145 -15.79 12.07 -3.48
C GLY A 145 -15.26 10.85 -2.71
N VAL A 146 -13.96 10.55 -2.83
CA VAL A 146 -13.30 9.44 -2.16
C VAL A 146 -12.57 9.95 -0.93
N PRO A 147 -12.94 9.51 0.28
CA PRO A 147 -12.31 9.98 1.50
C PRO A 147 -10.85 9.55 1.59
N PHE A 148 -10.04 10.41 2.20
CA PHE A 148 -8.68 10.08 2.56
C PHE A 148 -8.31 10.65 3.93
N ILE A 149 -7.34 10.01 4.57
CA ILE A 149 -6.78 10.39 5.87
C ILE A 149 -5.30 10.67 5.68
N GLN A 150 -4.82 11.71 6.34
CA GLN A 150 -3.39 11.98 6.49
C GLN A 150 -2.94 11.40 7.81
N ALA A 151 -2.17 10.31 7.79
CA ALA A 151 -1.58 9.75 8.99
C ALA A 151 -0.53 10.73 9.59
N PRO A 152 -0.35 10.76 10.90
CA PRO A 152 0.78 11.47 11.51
C PRO A 152 2.12 10.80 11.19
N GLY A 153 2.17 9.46 11.23
CA GLY A 153 3.31 8.62 10.89
C GLY A 153 3.08 7.75 9.65
N GLU A 154 3.26 6.44 9.78
CA GLU A 154 3.13 5.47 8.70
C GLU A 154 1.65 5.25 8.31
N GLY A 155 1.33 5.34 7.02
CA GLY A 155 -0.03 5.10 6.52
C GLY A 155 -0.52 3.67 6.76
N GLU A 156 0.37 2.67 6.69
CA GLU A 156 0.05 1.28 7.01
C GLU A 156 -0.37 1.11 8.48
N ALA A 157 0.29 1.81 9.41
CA ALA A 157 -0.07 1.82 10.82
C ALA A 157 -1.47 2.43 11.05
N GLN A 158 -1.75 3.55 10.40
CA GLN A 158 -3.07 4.18 10.45
C GLN A 158 -4.16 3.32 9.83
N ALA A 159 -3.89 2.66 8.69
CA ALA A 159 -4.82 1.71 8.08
C ALA A 159 -5.08 0.49 8.99
N ALA A 160 -4.05 0.01 9.69
CA ALA A 160 -4.19 -1.05 10.68
C ALA A 160 -5.03 -0.60 11.89
N GLN A 161 -4.88 0.64 12.38
CA GLN A 161 -5.70 1.21 13.43
C GLN A 161 -7.18 1.23 13.02
N LEU A 162 -7.50 1.69 11.80
CA LEU A 162 -8.88 1.69 11.29
C LEU A 162 -9.48 0.27 11.23
N SER A 163 -8.68 -0.73 10.85
CA SER A 163 -9.10 -2.12 10.82
C SER A 163 -9.37 -2.67 12.23
N ARG A 164 -8.48 -2.44 13.19
CA ARG A 164 -8.64 -2.86 14.59
C ARG A 164 -9.82 -2.17 15.29
N ALA A 165 -10.08 -0.90 14.95
CA ALA A 165 -11.21 -0.15 15.47
C ALA A 165 -12.56 -0.55 14.83
N GLY A 166 -12.57 -1.50 13.88
CA GLY A 166 -13.77 -1.91 13.17
C GLY A 166 -14.36 -0.85 12.23
N LEU A 167 -13.58 0.21 11.93
CA LEU A 167 -13.97 1.30 11.03
C LEU A 167 -13.71 0.95 9.56
N ALA A 168 -12.72 0.12 9.31
CA ALA A 168 -12.47 -0.51 8.03
C ALA A 168 -12.55 -2.02 8.17
N ASP A 169 -13.18 -2.69 7.19
CA ASP A 169 -13.29 -4.16 7.14
C ASP A 169 -11.93 -4.81 6.84
N ALA A 170 -11.01 -4.10 6.21
CA ALA A 170 -9.66 -4.57 5.92
C ALA A 170 -8.72 -3.41 5.59
N SER A 171 -7.42 -3.63 5.75
CA SER A 171 -6.34 -2.82 5.17
C SER A 171 -5.95 -3.39 3.80
N ALA A 172 -5.61 -2.53 2.84
CA ALA A 172 -5.09 -2.94 1.54
C ALA A 172 -3.68 -2.39 1.30
N SER A 173 -2.71 -3.28 1.28
CA SER A 173 -1.31 -3.00 0.96
C SER A 173 -0.68 -4.21 0.24
N GLN A 174 0.43 -4.00 -0.48
CA GLN A 174 1.23 -5.10 -1.02
C GLN A 174 2.25 -5.62 -0.01
N ASP A 175 2.52 -4.82 1.01
CA ASP A 175 3.53 -5.12 2.01
C ASP A 175 2.92 -5.93 3.16
N TYR A 176 3.72 -6.77 3.79
CA TYR A 176 3.28 -7.56 4.94
C TYR A 176 3.46 -6.82 6.27
N ASP A 177 4.06 -5.62 6.24
CA ASP A 177 4.29 -4.79 7.42
C ASP A 177 2.98 -4.40 8.10
N SER A 178 1.88 -4.31 7.32
CA SER A 178 0.52 -4.10 7.86
C SER A 178 0.14 -5.12 8.96
N PHE A 179 0.64 -6.38 8.90
CA PHE A 179 0.41 -7.35 9.96
C PHE A 179 1.22 -7.07 11.21
N LEU A 180 2.43 -6.50 11.06
CA LEU A 180 3.26 -6.11 12.21
C LEU A 180 2.59 -4.96 13.00
N PHE A 181 1.86 -4.08 12.30
CA PHE A 181 1.00 -3.07 12.91
C PHE A 181 -0.35 -3.61 13.41
N GLY A 182 -0.57 -4.91 13.29
CA GLY A 182 -1.77 -5.59 13.80
C GLY A 182 -3.03 -5.41 12.96
N ALA A 183 -2.93 -5.16 11.65
CA ALA A 183 -4.09 -5.17 10.78
C ALA A 183 -4.76 -6.55 10.82
N GLU A 184 -6.06 -6.60 11.14
CA GLU A 184 -6.79 -7.87 11.31
C GLU A 184 -6.96 -8.62 9.99
N ILE A 185 -7.25 -7.90 8.91
CA ILE A 185 -7.40 -8.42 7.56
C ILE A 185 -6.59 -7.55 6.60
N VAL A 186 -5.77 -8.19 5.79
CA VAL A 186 -5.01 -7.53 4.71
C VAL A 186 -5.47 -8.06 3.37
N ILE A 187 -5.84 -7.13 2.48
CA ILE A 187 -6.16 -7.40 1.08
C ILE A 187 -4.96 -7.01 0.23
N ARG A 188 -4.45 -7.96 -0.55
CA ARG A 188 -3.36 -7.72 -1.51
C ARG A 188 -3.87 -7.75 -2.93
N ASN A 189 -3.16 -7.12 -3.83
CA ASN A 189 -3.49 -7.04 -5.26
C ASN A 189 -4.84 -6.37 -5.57
N LEU A 190 -5.38 -5.57 -4.64
CA LEU A 190 -6.69 -4.93 -4.80
C LEU A 190 -6.77 -4.06 -6.06
N THR A 191 -5.72 -3.31 -6.34
CA THR A 191 -5.62 -2.37 -7.46
C THR A 191 -4.93 -2.97 -8.69
N LEU A 192 -4.43 -4.20 -8.59
CA LEU A 192 -3.83 -4.94 -9.69
C LEU A 192 -4.88 -5.80 -10.39
N THR A 193 -4.94 -5.76 -11.70
CA THR A 193 -5.84 -6.61 -12.48
C THR A 193 -5.14 -7.15 -13.71
N GLY A 194 -5.54 -8.35 -14.13
CA GLY A 194 -5.06 -8.98 -15.35
C GLY A 194 -3.80 -9.82 -15.14
N ARG A 195 -3.06 -10.01 -16.21
CA ARG A 195 -1.88 -10.89 -16.23
C ARG A 195 -0.61 -10.10 -15.93
N ARG A 196 0.20 -10.61 -15.03
CA ARG A 196 1.54 -10.09 -14.72
C ARG A 196 2.59 -10.99 -15.37
N LYS A 197 3.49 -10.40 -16.16
CA LYS A 197 4.68 -11.11 -16.67
C LYS A 197 5.64 -11.36 -15.50
N LEU A 198 6.07 -12.59 -15.33
CA LEU A 198 7.08 -12.92 -14.33
C LEU A 198 8.43 -12.32 -14.73
N PRO A 199 9.19 -11.76 -13.76
CA PRO A 199 10.51 -11.22 -14.04
C PRO A 199 11.41 -12.28 -14.70
N ARG A 200 12.11 -11.88 -15.75
CA ARG A 200 13.06 -12.74 -16.50
C ARG A 200 12.46 -14.02 -17.12
N LYS A 201 11.13 -14.14 -17.18
CA LYS A 201 10.43 -15.26 -17.82
C LYS A 201 9.37 -14.74 -18.77
N ASN A 202 9.17 -15.42 -19.89
CA ASN A 202 8.06 -15.09 -20.81
C ASN A 202 6.78 -15.82 -20.41
N VAL A 203 6.48 -15.82 -19.09
CA VAL A 203 5.32 -16.45 -18.48
C VAL A 203 4.47 -15.38 -17.84
N TYR A 204 3.19 -15.41 -18.13
CA TYR A 204 2.18 -14.53 -17.51
C TYR A 204 1.41 -15.32 -16.46
N VAL A 205 1.24 -14.71 -15.29
CA VAL A 205 0.39 -15.25 -14.21
C VAL A 205 -0.79 -14.32 -14.01
N ASP A 206 -1.96 -14.88 -13.79
CA ASP A 206 -3.14 -14.10 -13.42
C ASP A 206 -2.95 -13.56 -12.00
N VAL A 207 -3.25 -12.27 -11.82
CA VAL A 207 -3.17 -11.61 -10.53
C VAL A 207 -4.55 -11.66 -9.91
N SER A 208 -4.67 -12.41 -8.83
CA SER A 208 -5.90 -12.53 -8.03
C SER A 208 -5.83 -11.65 -6.80
N ILE A 209 -6.99 -11.19 -6.32
CA ILE A 209 -7.09 -10.51 -5.03
C ILE A 209 -6.87 -11.55 -3.94
N GLU A 210 -5.91 -11.31 -3.06
CA GLU A 210 -5.56 -12.16 -1.93
C GLU A 210 -6.11 -11.54 -0.65
N ARG A 211 -6.82 -12.32 0.15
CA ARG A 211 -7.27 -11.98 1.51
C ARG A 211 -6.51 -12.82 2.51
N ILE A 212 -6.00 -12.20 3.56
CA ILE A 212 -5.24 -12.84 4.62
C ILE A 212 -5.75 -12.32 5.95
N GLU A 213 -6.08 -13.22 6.87
CA GLU A 213 -6.49 -12.89 8.23
C GLU A 213 -5.32 -13.08 9.20
N LEU A 214 -5.04 -12.07 10.02
CA LEU A 214 -3.97 -12.12 11.02
C LEU A 214 -4.15 -13.30 11.99
N LYS A 215 -5.35 -13.49 12.49
CA LYS A 215 -5.67 -14.60 13.40
C LYS A 215 -5.36 -15.97 12.80
N GLU A 216 -5.71 -16.18 11.53
CA GLU A 216 -5.42 -17.41 10.80
C GLU A 216 -3.91 -17.57 10.58
N LEU A 217 -3.22 -16.48 10.20
CA LEU A 217 -1.78 -16.47 10.00
C LEU A 217 -1.05 -16.85 11.31
N LEU A 218 -1.37 -16.18 12.41
CA LEU A 218 -0.74 -16.46 13.72
C LEU A 218 -1.02 -17.90 14.18
N GLY A 219 -2.26 -18.38 13.99
CA GLY A 219 -2.62 -19.75 14.32
C GLY A 219 -1.85 -20.79 13.52
N LYS A 220 -1.68 -20.59 12.22
CA LYS A 220 -0.90 -21.50 11.34
C LYS A 220 0.60 -21.49 11.65
N LEU A 221 1.14 -20.33 12.05
CA LEU A 221 2.53 -20.20 12.43
C LEU A 221 2.81 -20.65 13.88
N GLY A 222 1.78 -20.75 14.71
CA GLY A 222 1.89 -21.10 16.13
C GLY A 222 2.61 -20.04 16.96
N ILE A 223 2.40 -18.75 16.62
CA ILE A 223 3.08 -17.61 17.25
C ILE A 223 2.09 -16.51 17.65
N THR A 224 2.54 -15.64 18.55
CA THR A 224 1.83 -14.41 18.93
C THR A 224 2.16 -13.25 17.99
N LEU A 225 1.43 -12.13 18.11
CA LEU A 225 1.73 -10.90 17.35
C LEU A 225 3.14 -10.37 17.68
N ASN A 226 3.53 -10.35 18.95
CA ASN A 226 4.88 -9.91 19.34
C ASN A 226 5.95 -10.80 18.69
N GLN A 227 5.75 -12.12 18.67
CA GLN A 227 6.65 -13.04 17.99
C GLN A 227 6.68 -12.82 16.47
N LEU A 228 5.56 -12.39 15.86
CA LEU A 228 5.54 -12.00 14.44
C LEU A 228 6.34 -10.71 14.21
N ILE A 229 6.28 -9.73 15.13
CA ILE A 229 7.11 -8.53 15.08
C ILE A 229 8.61 -8.91 15.19
N TRP A 230 8.98 -9.75 16.16
CA TRP A 230 10.37 -10.21 16.30
C TRP A 230 10.85 -10.99 15.08
N LEU A 231 9.99 -11.82 14.48
CA LEU A 231 10.26 -12.49 13.22
C LEU A 231 10.55 -11.46 12.12
N GLY A 232 9.72 -10.42 12.02
CA GLY A 232 9.93 -9.31 11.09
C GLY A 232 11.28 -8.63 11.30
N MET A 233 11.63 -8.31 12.55
CA MET A 233 12.92 -7.70 12.91
C MET A 233 14.11 -8.58 12.51
N LEU A 234 13.98 -9.89 12.65
CA LEU A 234 15.05 -10.85 12.28
C LEU A 234 15.22 -10.96 10.76
N VAL A 235 14.13 -10.87 9.99
CA VAL A 235 14.16 -10.89 8.52
C VAL A 235 14.61 -9.54 7.96
N GLY A 236 14.29 -8.45 8.67
CA GLY A 236 14.51 -7.06 8.30
C GLY A 236 13.21 -6.35 7.95
N THR A 237 13.08 -5.14 8.47
CA THR A 237 11.95 -4.25 8.28
C THR A 237 12.41 -2.93 7.65
N ASP A 238 11.51 -1.95 7.53
CA ASP A 238 11.89 -0.59 7.13
C ASP A 238 12.72 0.14 8.20
N PHE A 239 12.75 -0.37 9.43
CA PHE A 239 13.40 0.25 10.60
C PHE A 239 14.72 -0.41 10.97
N ASN A 240 15.01 -1.61 10.46
CA ASN A 240 16.27 -2.31 10.71
C ASN A 240 16.67 -3.23 9.55
N GLN A 241 17.96 -3.51 9.48
CA GLN A 241 18.45 -4.58 8.61
C GLN A 241 18.20 -5.93 9.29
N GLY A 242 17.83 -6.94 8.51
CA GLY A 242 17.67 -8.30 9.01
C GLY A 242 19.01 -8.94 9.39
N VAL A 243 18.94 -9.97 10.20
CA VAL A 243 20.11 -10.75 10.64
C VAL A 243 20.68 -11.53 9.44
N SER A 244 21.96 -11.34 9.15
CA SER A 244 22.62 -12.04 8.04
C SER A 244 22.45 -13.56 8.18
N LYS A 245 22.14 -14.24 7.07
CA LYS A 245 21.87 -15.69 6.98
C LYS A 245 20.61 -16.17 7.72
N VAL A 246 19.78 -15.27 8.28
CA VAL A 246 18.50 -15.60 8.89
C VAL A 246 17.38 -15.28 7.90
N GLY A 247 16.85 -16.30 7.23
CA GLY A 247 15.67 -16.15 6.41
C GLY A 247 14.37 -16.42 7.19
N PRO A 248 13.18 -16.24 6.56
CA PRO A 248 11.89 -16.33 7.24
C PRO A 248 11.67 -17.60 8.07
N LYS A 249 12.06 -18.77 7.56
CA LYS A 249 11.92 -20.04 8.29
C LYS A 249 12.79 -20.13 9.55
N THR A 250 14.01 -19.59 9.46
CA THR A 250 14.93 -19.56 10.61
C THR A 250 14.46 -18.51 11.61
N ALA A 251 14.01 -17.35 11.16
CA ALA A 251 13.42 -16.30 11.98
C ALA A 251 12.19 -16.82 12.74
N LEU A 252 11.32 -17.58 12.07
CA LEU A 252 10.16 -18.20 12.72
C LEU A 252 10.58 -19.13 13.88
N LYS A 253 11.59 -20.01 13.64
CA LYS A 253 12.09 -20.91 14.69
C LYS A 253 12.65 -20.15 15.89
N ILE A 254 13.38 -19.06 15.65
CA ILE A 254 13.94 -18.22 16.71
C ILE A 254 12.80 -17.55 17.48
N ALA A 255 11.94 -16.81 16.78
CA ALA A 255 10.85 -16.08 17.41
C ALA A 255 9.90 -16.96 18.19
N SER A 256 9.54 -18.14 17.66
CA SER A 256 8.64 -19.10 18.34
C SER A 256 9.27 -19.75 19.60
N SER A 257 10.60 -19.83 19.68
CA SER A 257 11.30 -20.42 20.82
C SER A 257 11.54 -19.42 21.97
N CYS A 258 11.40 -18.11 21.71
CA CYS A 258 11.65 -17.06 22.67
C CYS A 258 10.34 -16.54 23.29
N LYS A 259 10.41 -16.13 24.57
CA LYS A 259 9.28 -15.56 25.33
C LYS A 259 9.35 -14.06 25.48
N SER A 260 10.52 -13.45 25.21
CA SER A 260 10.75 -12.01 25.27
C SER A 260 11.69 -11.56 24.16
N LEU A 261 11.69 -10.25 23.87
CA LEU A 261 12.60 -9.63 22.91
C LEU A 261 14.06 -9.78 23.37
N ASP A 262 14.34 -9.70 24.67
CA ASP A 262 15.69 -9.87 25.24
C ASP A 262 16.27 -11.26 24.94
N GLU A 263 15.43 -12.30 25.01
CA GLU A 263 15.83 -13.66 24.62
C GLU A 263 16.18 -13.74 23.15
N VAL A 264 15.39 -13.09 22.26
CA VAL A 264 15.68 -13.02 20.83
C VAL A 264 17.02 -12.33 20.57
N VAL A 265 17.23 -11.15 21.19
CA VAL A 265 18.46 -10.37 21.05
C VAL A 265 19.69 -11.16 21.53
N SER A 266 19.59 -11.78 22.72
CA SER A 266 20.66 -12.60 23.29
C SER A 266 21.02 -13.78 22.40
N LEU A 267 20.00 -14.50 21.90
CA LEU A 267 20.18 -15.66 21.04
C LEU A 267 20.86 -15.30 19.71
N VAL A 268 20.44 -14.18 19.05
CA VAL A 268 21.06 -13.80 17.79
C VAL A 268 22.46 -13.24 17.96
N ARG A 269 22.76 -12.59 19.09
CA ARG A 269 24.12 -12.17 19.44
C ARG A 269 25.03 -13.37 19.63
N GLU A 270 24.60 -14.35 20.42
CA GLU A 270 25.38 -15.55 20.71
C GLU A 270 25.61 -16.42 19.44
N LYS A 271 24.53 -16.66 18.68
CA LYS A 271 24.57 -17.64 17.58
C LYS A 271 25.03 -17.09 16.25
N TYR A 272 24.78 -15.80 16.00
CA TYR A 272 25.06 -15.16 14.71
C TYR A 272 26.03 -13.99 14.80
N GLY A 273 26.48 -13.60 16.02
CA GLY A 273 27.33 -12.45 16.24
C GLY A 273 26.70 -11.13 15.78
N TYR A 274 25.35 -11.03 15.86
CA TYR A 274 24.62 -9.89 15.33
C TYR A 274 24.15 -8.97 16.45
N ASP A 275 24.47 -7.70 16.32
CA ASP A 275 23.94 -6.61 17.16
C ASP A 275 23.05 -5.72 16.28
N PHE A 276 21.88 -5.36 16.81
CA PHE A 276 20.99 -4.46 16.12
C PHE A 276 21.57 -3.05 16.04
N GLU A 277 21.54 -2.43 14.86
CA GLU A 277 22.02 -1.05 14.69
C GLU A 277 21.07 0.00 15.30
N THR A 278 19.78 -0.30 15.31
CA THR A 278 18.71 0.47 15.99
C THR A 278 18.31 -0.30 17.22
N ASP A 279 17.99 0.39 18.31
CA ASP A 279 17.55 -0.28 19.56
C ASP A 279 16.36 -1.20 19.26
N PRO A 280 16.45 -2.52 19.54
CA PRO A 280 15.37 -3.46 19.33
C PRO A 280 14.07 -3.07 20.02
N ILE A 281 14.15 -2.43 21.20
CA ILE A 281 12.97 -1.95 21.95
C ILE A 281 12.30 -0.79 21.18
N GLU A 282 13.08 0.11 20.60
CA GLU A 282 12.53 1.19 19.74
C GLU A 282 11.81 0.61 18.51
N ILE A 283 12.39 -0.41 17.86
CA ILE A 283 11.76 -1.05 16.70
C ILE A 283 10.45 -1.74 17.11
N GLU A 284 10.45 -2.53 18.19
CA GLU A 284 9.24 -3.17 18.70
C GLU A 284 8.17 -2.13 19.04
N HIS A 285 8.57 -1.02 19.67
CA HIS A 285 7.67 0.07 20.04
C HIS A 285 7.00 0.73 18.83
N ILE A 286 7.71 0.89 17.71
CA ILE A 286 7.14 1.44 16.48
C ILE A 286 5.94 0.60 15.99
N PHE A 287 6.00 -0.72 16.15
CA PHE A 287 4.91 -1.60 15.73
C PHE A 287 3.81 -1.75 16.78
N THR A 288 4.16 -1.75 18.06
CA THR A 288 3.20 -1.94 19.16
C THR A 288 2.47 -0.65 19.56
N ASN A 289 3.14 0.49 19.44
CA ASN A 289 2.62 1.83 19.75
C ASN A 289 2.93 2.81 18.60
N PRO A 290 2.41 2.57 17.40
CA PRO A 290 2.68 3.44 16.25
C PRO A 290 2.09 4.84 16.44
N ASP A 291 2.74 5.83 15.82
CA ASP A 291 2.22 7.20 15.75
C ASP A 291 1.03 7.25 14.79
N VAL A 292 -0.18 7.18 15.33
CA VAL A 292 -1.45 7.18 14.61
C VAL A 292 -2.45 8.13 15.27
N GLU A 293 -3.37 8.67 14.48
CA GLU A 293 -4.56 9.33 15.01
C GLU A 293 -5.55 8.25 15.47
N GLU A 294 -5.92 8.27 16.77
CA GLU A 294 -6.96 7.40 17.30
C GLU A 294 -8.34 7.85 16.83
N ILE A 295 -8.71 7.38 15.64
CA ILE A 295 -9.99 7.74 15.00
C ILE A 295 -11.09 6.85 15.57
N GLY A 296 -12.09 7.49 16.20
CA GLY A 296 -13.33 6.83 16.62
C GLY A 296 -14.44 6.94 15.57
N ALA A 297 -15.57 6.24 15.78
CA ALA A 297 -16.68 6.14 14.83
C ALA A 297 -17.25 7.51 14.40
N ALA A 298 -17.42 8.45 15.34
CA ALA A 298 -17.95 9.79 15.06
C ALA A 298 -17.01 10.56 14.11
N ARG A 299 -15.71 10.58 14.43
CA ARG A 299 -14.70 11.26 13.60
C ARG A 299 -14.57 10.60 12.22
N PHE A 300 -14.61 9.28 12.16
CA PHE A 300 -14.59 8.53 10.90
C PHE A 300 -15.80 8.88 10.02
N SER A 301 -17.00 8.94 10.61
CA SER A 301 -18.23 9.35 9.91
C SER A 301 -18.14 10.79 9.39
N GLU A 302 -17.59 11.71 10.19
CA GLU A 302 -17.33 13.10 9.77
C GLU A 302 -16.39 13.14 8.56
N ILE A 303 -15.26 12.43 8.63
CA ILE A 303 -14.30 12.34 7.51
C ILE A 303 -15.00 11.83 6.26
N CYS A 304 -15.70 10.70 6.34
CA CYS A 304 -16.37 10.12 5.17
C CYS A 304 -17.46 11.03 4.59
N SER A 305 -18.18 11.78 5.43
CA SER A 305 -19.26 12.68 4.99
C SER A 305 -18.76 13.99 4.40
N SER A 306 -17.52 14.39 4.69
CA SER A 306 -16.91 15.61 4.16
C SER A 306 -16.54 15.52 2.67
N PHE A 307 -16.53 14.31 2.10
CA PHE A 307 -16.22 14.07 0.70
C PHE A 307 -17.50 13.84 -0.12
N SER A 308 -17.62 14.60 -1.21
CA SER A 308 -18.71 14.46 -2.19
C SER A 308 -18.15 14.57 -3.60
N VAL A 309 -18.81 13.92 -4.55
CA VAL A 309 -18.42 13.99 -5.96
C VAL A 309 -18.63 15.40 -6.48
N ASP A 310 -17.57 15.97 -7.05
CA ASP A 310 -17.57 17.22 -7.81
C ASP A 310 -17.38 16.87 -9.29
N LYS A 311 -18.49 16.68 -9.99
CA LYS A 311 -18.48 16.22 -11.39
C LYS A 311 -17.79 17.22 -12.32
N GLU A 312 -18.12 18.50 -12.21
CA GLU A 312 -17.56 19.54 -13.08
C GLU A 312 -16.06 19.73 -12.79
N GLY A 313 -15.70 19.80 -11.50
CA GLY A 313 -14.32 19.87 -11.07
C GLY A 313 -13.49 18.65 -11.53
N LEU A 314 -14.07 17.44 -11.49
CA LEU A 314 -13.41 16.22 -11.94
C LEU A 314 -13.12 16.25 -13.46
N VAL A 315 -14.11 16.67 -14.26
CA VAL A 315 -13.94 16.79 -15.72
C VAL A 315 -12.90 17.86 -16.02
N SER A 316 -13.00 19.04 -15.45
CA SER A 316 -12.04 20.11 -15.69
C SER A 316 -10.61 19.72 -15.25
N PHE A 317 -10.46 19.10 -14.07
CA PHE A 317 -9.16 18.64 -13.59
C PHE A 317 -8.54 17.59 -14.50
N MET A 318 -9.30 16.57 -14.90
CA MET A 318 -8.76 15.47 -15.70
C MET A 318 -8.62 15.83 -17.17
N CYS A 319 -9.58 16.55 -17.75
CA CYS A 319 -9.60 16.81 -19.20
C CYS A 319 -8.87 18.10 -19.56
N ASP A 320 -9.27 19.26 -18.98
CA ASP A 320 -8.70 20.54 -19.37
C ASP A 320 -7.25 20.69 -18.91
N LYS A 321 -6.98 20.26 -17.66
CA LYS A 321 -5.66 20.41 -17.05
C LYS A 321 -4.69 19.29 -17.42
N HIS A 322 -5.17 18.03 -17.53
CA HIS A 322 -4.31 16.86 -17.72
C HIS A 322 -4.54 16.09 -19.03
N GLY A 323 -5.45 16.56 -19.90
CA GLY A 323 -5.61 16.05 -21.27
C GLY A 323 -6.23 14.64 -21.37
N PHE A 324 -7.02 14.21 -20.37
CA PHE A 324 -7.75 12.96 -20.45
C PHE A 324 -8.96 13.09 -21.38
N MET A 325 -9.43 11.97 -21.93
CA MET A 325 -10.58 11.93 -22.81
C MET A 325 -11.88 12.20 -22.06
N GLU A 326 -12.59 13.25 -22.42
CA GLU A 326 -13.81 13.73 -21.76
C GLU A 326 -14.90 12.64 -21.67
N ASP A 327 -15.19 11.93 -22.77
CA ASP A 327 -16.19 10.86 -22.80
C ASP A 327 -15.97 9.78 -21.71
N ARG A 328 -14.71 9.47 -21.39
CA ARG A 328 -14.37 8.48 -20.37
C ARG A 328 -14.49 9.05 -18.97
N VAL A 329 -14.02 10.28 -18.77
CA VAL A 329 -14.05 10.95 -17.47
C VAL A 329 -15.49 11.26 -17.08
N SER A 330 -16.30 11.77 -18.00
CA SER A 330 -17.71 12.10 -17.76
C SER A 330 -18.54 10.86 -17.37
N LYS A 331 -18.34 9.72 -18.06
CA LYS A 331 -19.00 8.45 -17.68
C LYS A 331 -18.64 8.00 -16.26
N ILE A 332 -17.38 8.15 -15.86
CA ILE A 332 -16.95 7.85 -14.51
C ILE A 332 -17.57 8.83 -13.51
N ALA A 333 -17.59 10.13 -13.82
CA ALA A 333 -18.18 11.14 -12.94
C ALA A 333 -19.70 10.89 -12.74
N ASP A 334 -20.42 10.47 -13.79
CA ASP A 334 -21.83 10.09 -13.71
C ASP A 334 -22.05 8.85 -12.83
N MET A 335 -21.23 7.82 -13.03
CA MET A 335 -21.27 6.61 -12.21
C MET A 335 -21.00 6.91 -10.73
N LEU A 336 -19.95 7.70 -10.43
CA LEU A 336 -19.60 8.09 -9.05
C LEU A 336 -20.73 8.87 -8.38
N SER A 337 -21.34 9.82 -9.11
CA SER A 337 -22.47 10.62 -8.61
C SER A 337 -23.68 9.75 -8.28
N SER A 338 -24.00 8.78 -9.14
CA SER A 338 -25.09 7.83 -8.92
C SER A 338 -24.82 6.91 -7.73
N ALA A 339 -23.59 6.41 -7.59
CA ALA A 339 -23.18 5.59 -6.44
C ALA A 339 -23.25 6.38 -5.12
N GLY A 340 -22.87 7.66 -5.14
CA GLY A 340 -22.97 8.57 -4.00
C GLY A 340 -24.41 8.82 -3.55
N ALA A 341 -25.33 9.03 -4.48
CA ALA A 341 -26.75 9.21 -4.21
C ALA A 341 -27.38 7.97 -3.56
N SER A 342 -27.07 6.78 -4.09
CA SER A 342 -27.55 5.50 -3.55
C SER A 342 -27.05 5.23 -2.12
N ARG A 343 -25.85 5.70 -1.76
CA ARG A 343 -25.31 5.60 -0.39
C ARG A 343 -26.06 6.49 0.59
N LYS A 344 -26.40 7.74 0.20
CA LYS A 344 -27.17 8.67 1.04
C LYS A 344 -28.59 8.14 1.30
N GLN A 345 -29.23 7.52 0.30
CA GLN A 345 -30.59 6.99 0.42
C GLN A 345 -30.66 5.76 1.34
N LYS A 346 -29.66 4.87 1.31
CA LYS A 346 -29.58 3.72 2.24
C LYS A 346 -29.33 4.15 3.68
N GLY A 347 -28.59 5.22 3.91
CA GLY A 347 -28.38 5.80 5.25
C GLY A 347 -29.67 6.36 5.86
N ILE A 348 -30.56 6.94 5.07
CA ILE A 348 -31.84 7.46 5.54
C ILE A 348 -32.83 6.33 5.89
N ASN A 349 -32.86 5.26 5.09
CA ASN A 349 -33.76 4.11 5.32
C ASN A 349 -33.31 3.19 6.48
N SER A 350 -32.11 3.35 7.02
CA SER A 350 -31.67 2.61 8.22
C SER A 350 -32.15 3.26 9.54
N TRP A 351 -32.81 4.40 9.48
CA TRP A 351 -33.41 5.13 10.62
C TRP A 351 -34.93 5.05 10.66
N LEU A 352 -35.56 4.37 9.69
CA LEU A 352 -36.97 3.99 9.65
C LEU A 352 -37.13 2.49 9.90
#